data_403ee8d6a3dfabd06724e3c8c01716d8
#
_entry.id   403ee8d6a3dfabd06724e3c8c01716d8
#
_cell.length_a   1.000
_cell.length_b   1.000
_cell.length_c   1.000
_cell.angle_alpha   90.00
_cell.angle_beta   90.00
_cell.angle_gamma   90.00
#
_symmetry.space_group_name_H-M   'P 1'
#
loop_
_entity.id
_entity.type
_entity.pdbx_description
1 polymer ?
#
loop_
_entity_poly.entity_id
_entity_poly.type
_entity_poly.pdbx_seq_one_letter_code
_entity_poly.pdbx_strand_id
1 'polypeptide(L)'
;MNRLVFLRRWLRAAVVLFAFGICGTASAAASQAGAAPVPDTMQQRVAACTSCHGAHGEGSPDSVAIPRLAGKPAGYLLQQLEYFQSGQRRHAPMEYVVRQLSPAYLREIAGYFAQQDVPYSKLPVPAVSAETLRRGEQLVMRGDSTRGVPSCVSCHGARLTGVEPMMPGLMGLSYDYLNTQLVSWRTRQRAAEGPYCMGVVANRMRESDITAVSAWLASHEPPADMHPAPASAQTEPLPGWCVMGKSGAGQ
;
A
#
# COMPACT_ATOMS: atom_id res chain seq x y z
N MET A 1 45.20 72.64 -25.55
CA MET A 1 44.04 72.93 -24.75
C MET A 1 43.86 71.75 -23.77
N ASN A 2 44.19 71.94 -22.76
CA ASN A 2 44.18 72.04 -21.28
C ASN A 2 44.84 70.84 -20.62
N ARG A 3 46.12 71.00 -20.32
CA ARG A 3 46.92 70.07 -19.47
C ARG A 3 46.96 70.53 -18.00
N LEU A 4 45.86 70.99 -17.40
CA LEU A 4 45.92 71.62 -16.09
C LEU A 4 44.88 71.08 -15.05
N VAL A 5 44.30 69.90 -15.29
CA VAL A 5 43.31 69.31 -14.37
C VAL A 5 43.85 68.04 -13.65
N PHE A 6 45.05 67.54 -13.99
CA PHE A 6 45.54 66.25 -13.47
C PHE A 6 46.39 66.31 -12.19
N LEU A 7 46.67 67.51 -11.68
CA LEU A 7 47.63 67.65 -10.55
C LEU A 7 46.99 68.01 -9.19
N ARG A 8 45.71 67.99 -9.03
CA ARG A 8 45.06 68.32 -7.73
C ARG A 8 44.38 67.13 -7.00
N ARG A 9 44.56 65.90 -7.44
CA ARG A 9 43.92 64.75 -6.84
C ARG A 9 44.83 63.82 -5.98
N TRP A 10 46.13 64.17 -5.82
CA TRP A 10 47.06 63.27 -5.11
C TRP A 10 47.49 63.73 -3.73
N LEU A 11 46.84 64.72 -3.12
CA LEU A 11 47.22 65.26 -1.81
C LEU A 11 46.11 65.14 -0.74
N ARG A 12 45.17 64.19 -0.86
CA ARG A 12 44.16 63.92 0.21
C ARG A 12 44.01 62.42 0.56
N ALA A 13 45.02 61.63 0.28
CA ALA A 13 44.97 60.17 0.58
C ALA A 13 46.06 59.76 1.59
N ALA A 14 46.26 60.49 2.66
CA ALA A 14 47.25 60.13 3.65
C ALA A 14 46.88 60.59 5.08
N VAL A 15 45.69 60.43 5.56
CA VAL A 15 45.33 60.46 7.00
C VAL A 15 43.98 59.79 7.19
N VAL A 16 43.83 58.50 6.98
CA VAL A 16 42.80 57.64 7.60
C VAL A 16 43.32 56.21 7.65
N LEU A 17 44.38 56.02 8.38
CA LEU A 17 44.88 54.69 8.73
C LEU A 17 45.28 54.74 10.21
N PHE A 18 44.36 54.57 11.14
CA PHE A 18 44.61 54.05 12.49
C PHE A 18 43.31 54.13 13.33
N ALA A 19 42.30 53.32 13.01
CA ALA A 19 41.24 52.98 13.95
C ALA A 19 40.53 51.68 13.48
N PHE A 20 41.28 50.61 13.20
CA PHE A 20 40.71 49.25 13.17
C PHE A 20 41.20 48.55 14.44
N GLY A 21 40.64 49.00 15.55
CA GLY A 21 40.77 48.34 16.84
C GLY A 21 39.81 47.19 16.87
N ILE A 22 40.37 46.00 16.99
CA ILE A 22 39.89 44.81 17.73
C ILE A 22 38.36 44.63 17.73
N CYS A 23 37.80 44.21 16.62
CA CYS A 23 36.50 43.51 16.63
C CYS A 23 36.81 42.06 16.98
N GLY A 24 36.72 41.75 18.27
CA GLY A 24 36.81 40.38 18.81
C GLY A 24 35.77 39.53 18.13
N THR A 25 36.21 38.58 17.34
CA THR A 25 35.35 37.50 16.83
C THR A 25 34.91 36.66 18.01
N ALA A 26 33.80 37.05 18.61
CA ALA A 26 33.05 36.11 19.43
C ALA A 26 32.57 34.98 18.50
N SER A 27 33.37 33.94 18.34
CA SER A 27 32.93 32.67 17.84
C SER A 27 31.84 32.18 18.78
N ALA A 28 30.58 32.44 18.42
CA ALA A 28 29.46 31.73 18.95
C ALA A 28 29.65 30.26 18.53
N ALA A 29 30.29 29.48 19.41
CA ALA A 29 30.20 28.04 19.35
C ALA A 29 28.70 27.70 19.54
N ALA A 30 27.97 27.67 18.42
CA ALA A 30 26.65 27.05 18.38
C ALA A 30 26.87 25.61 18.87
N SER A 31 26.55 25.34 20.12
CA SER A 31 26.38 23.99 20.62
C SER A 31 25.43 23.32 19.66
N GLN A 32 25.95 22.51 18.75
CA GLN A 32 25.16 21.47 18.11
C GLN A 32 24.79 20.52 19.25
N ALA A 33 23.70 20.84 19.93
CA ALA A 33 23.00 19.85 20.70
C ALA A 33 22.65 18.75 19.69
N GLY A 34 23.44 17.70 19.69
CA GLY A 34 23.22 16.55 18.80
C GLY A 34 21.77 16.14 18.99
N ALA A 35 20.99 16.19 17.90
CA ALA A 35 19.63 15.69 17.95
C ALA A 35 19.69 14.30 18.55
N ALA A 36 18.92 14.07 19.63
CA ALA A 36 18.85 12.76 20.24
C ALA A 36 18.56 11.71 19.13
N PRO A 37 19.26 10.59 19.10
CA PRO A 37 19.03 9.59 18.08
C PRO A 37 17.55 9.21 18.09
N VAL A 38 16.92 9.28 16.93
CA VAL A 38 15.52 8.87 16.78
C VAL A 38 15.45 7.39 17.10
N PRO A 39 14.66 6.95 18.10
CA PRO A 39 14.60 5.54 18.45
C PRO A 39 14.09 4.71 17.25
N ASP A 40 14.78 3.63 16.90
CA ASP A 40 14.37 2.72 15.82
C ASP A 40 13.30 1.73 16.33
N THR A 41 12.08 2.22 16.45
CA THR A 41 10.91 1.44 16.90
C THR A 41 9.99 1.10 15.75
N MET A 42 9.18 0.04 15.88
CA MET A 42 8.17 -0.29 14.86
C MET A 42 7.17 0.85 14.64
N GLN A 43 6.77 1.58 15.69
CA GLN A 43 5.89 2.74 15.56
C GLN A 43 6.48 3.80 14.63
N GLN A 44 7.77 4.04 14.71
CA GLN A 44 8.45 4.99 13.81
C GLN A 44 8.60 4.44 12.40
N ARG A 45 8.93 3.15 12.28
CA ARG A 45 9.04 2.50 10.98
C ARG A 45 7.73 2.51 10.21
N VAL A 46 6.59 2.36 10.88
CA VAL A 46 5.26 2.36 10.24
C VAL A 46 4.60 3.74 10.20
N ALA A 47 5.19 4.80 10.74
CA ALA A 47 4.58 6.13 10.83
C ALA A 47 4.11 6.67 9.48
N ALA A 48 4.90 6.47 8.42
CA ALA A 48 4.51 6.87 7.06
C ALA A 48 3.30 6.07 6.54
N CYS A 49 3.12 4.83 6.98
CA CYS A 49 2.01 3.96 6.61
C CYS A 49 0.74 4.36 7.37
N THR A 50 0.87 4.52 8.69
CA THR A 50 -0.26 4.81 9.59
C THR A 50 -0.87 6.19 9.36
N SER A 51 -0.12 7.14 8.80
CA SER A 51 -0.62 8.47 8.43
C SER A 51 -1.79 8.42 7.42
N CYS A 52 -1.85 7.38 6.60
CA CYS A 52 -2.93 7.15 5.63
C CYS A 52 -3.78 5.93 6.00
N HIS A 53 -3.15 4.81 6.36
CA HIS A 53 -3.85 3.55 6.58
C HIS A 53 -4.49 3.40 7.96
N GLY A 54 -4.43 4.43 8.82
CA GLY A 54 -4.93 4.41 10.18
C GLY A 54 -3.90 3.88 11.18
N ALA A 55 -4.10 4.16 12.48
CA ALA A 55 -3.12 3.91 13.54
C ALA A 55 -2.70 2.43 13.64
N HIS A 56 -3.59 1.52 13.31
CA HIS A 56 -3.38 0.07 13.31
C HIS A 56 -3.54 -0.57 11.92
N GLY A 57 -3.65 0.23 10.85
CA GLY A 57 -3.86 -0.26 9.51
C GLY A 57 -5.32 -0.64 9.22
N GLU A 58 -6.26 -0.02 9.90
CA GLU A 58 -7.71 -0.21 9.71
C GLU A 58 -8.21 0.24 8.34
N GLY A 59 -7.47 1.12 7.67
CA GLY A 59 -7.83 1.71 6.38
C GLY A 59 -8.87 2.81 6.51
N SER A 60 -9.37 3.28 5.37
CA SER A 60 -10.48 4.23 5.31
C SER A 60 -11.64 3.60 4.52
N PRO A 61 -12.82 3.41 5.13
CA PRO A 61 -13.97 2.80 4.46
C PRO A 61 -14.47 3.64 3.28
N ASP A 62 -14.24 4.95 3.32
CA ASP A 62 -14.69 5.92 2.31
C ASP A 62 -13.67 6.13 1.18
N SER A 63 -12.54 5.41 1.21
CA SER A 63 -11.48 5.56 0.21
C SER A 63 -11.10 4.24 -0.44
N VAL A 64 -11.20 4.20 -1.76
CA VAL A 64 -10.70 3.08 -2.57
C VAL A 64 -9.17 2.99 -2.61
N ALA A 65 -8.49 4.09 -2.27
CA ALA A 65 -7.04 4.22 -2.33
C ALA A 65 -6.35 3.86 -0.99
N ILE A 66 -7.10 3.82 0.11
CA ILE A 66 -6.57 3.62 1.47
C ILE A 66 -7.16 2.32 2.07
N PRO A 67 -6.71 1.15 1.61
CA PRO A 67 -7.25 -0.12 2.07
C PRO A 67 -6.82 -0.46 3.49
N ARG A 68 -7.61 -1.32 4.14
CA ARG A 68 -7.24 -2.01 5.37
C ARG A 68 -6.02 -2.90 5.14
N LEU A 69 -5.04 -2.79 6.03
CA LEU A 69 -3.84 -3.62 6.11
C LEU A 69 -3.95 -4.65 7.25
N ALA A 70 -4.56 -4.24 8.36
CA ALA A 70 -4.67 -5.03 9.58
C ALA A 70 -5.26 -6.43 9.35
N GLY A 71 -4.59 -7.44 9.89
CA GLY A 71 -5.03 -8.84 9.87
C GLY A 71 -4.96 -9.53 8.51
N LYS A 72 -4.33 -8.92 7.50
CA LYS A 72 -4.09 -9.61 6.23
C LYS A 72 -2.83 -10.47 6.32
N PRO A 73 -2.76 -11.61 5.61
CA PRO A 73 -1.57 -12.45 5.63
C PRO A 73 -0.27 -11.67 5.35
N ALA A 74 0.76 -11.93 6.15
CA ALA A 74 2.03 -11.19 6.02
C ALA A 74 2.69 -11.36 4.64
N GLY A 75 2.65 -12.56 4.08
CA GLY A 75 3.17 -12.81 2.74
C GLY A 75 2.42 -12.04 1.65
N TYR A 76 1.09 -11.91 1.78
CA TYR A 76 0.31 -11.07 0.87
C TYR A 76 0.71 -9.60 0.98
N LEU A 77 0.81 -9.06 2.20
CA LEU A 77 1.21 -7.67 2.41
C LEU A 77 2.60 -7.39 1.84
N LEU A 78 3.57 -8.26 2.14
CA LEU A 78 4.93 -8.18 1.58
C LEU A 78 4.91 -8.13 0.05
N GLN A 79 4.21 -9.07 -0.57
CA GLN A 79 4.11 -9.12 -2.04
C GLN A 79 3.51 -7.83 -2.62
N GLN A 80 2.50 -7.23 -1.95
CA GLN A 80 1.93 -5.98 -2.42
C GLN A 80 2.93 -4.81 -2.33
N LEU A 81 3.73 -4.74 -1.25
CA LEU A 81 4.77 -3.73 -1.10
C LEU A 81 5.86 -3.89 -2.19
N GLU A 82 6.30 -5.12 -2.44
CA GLU A 82 7.24 -5.45 -3.53
C GLU A 82 6.69 -5.11 -4.92
N TYR A 83 5.39 -5.33 -5.14
CA TYR A 83 4.73 -4.97 -6.39
C TYR A 83 4.65 -3.45 -6.61
N PHE A 84 4.49 -2.66 -5.57
CA PHE A 84 4.61 -1.21 -5.68
C PHE A 84 6.05 -0.78 -5.98
N GLN A 85 7.06 -1.41 -5.37
CA GLN A 85 8.47 -1.11 -5.66
C GLN A 85 8.84 -1.42 -7.12
N SER A 86 8.37 -2.56 -7.63
CA SER A 86 8.71 -3.03 -8.98
C SER A 86 7.80 -2.45 -10.09
N GLY A 87 6.77 -1.65 -9.73
CA GLY A 87 5.80 -1.15 -10.69
C GLY A 87 4.77 -2.18 -11.17
N GLN A 88 4.77 -3.40 -10.60
CA GLN A 88 3.78 -4.44 -10.87
C GLN A 88 2.39 -4.04 -10.35
N ARG A 89 2.32 -3.21 -9.33
CA ARG A 89 1.12 -2.56 -8.84
C ARG A 89 1.34 -1.04 -8.86
N ARG A 90 0.47 -0.32 -9.56
CA ARG A 90 0.64 1.11 -9.77
C ARG A 90 -0.26 1.92 -8.86
N HIS A 91 0.36 2.76 -8.04
CA HIS A 91 -0.28 3.80 -7.24
C HIS A 91 0.82 4.74 -6.73
N ALA A 92 0.96 5.88 -7.35
CA ALA A 92 2.09 6.78 -7.15
C ALA A 92 2.44 7.10 -5.68
N PRO A 93 1.48 7.35 -4.76
CA PRO A 93 1.80 7.53 -3.35
C PRO A 93 2.48 6.30 -2.72
N MET A 94 1.99 5.08 -3.00
CA MET A 94 2.59 3.86 -2.46
C MET A 94 3.95 3.56 -3.07
N GLU A 95 4.11 3.74 -4.38
CA GLU A 95 5.41 3.62 -5.07
C GLU A 95 6.44 4.55 -4.45
N TYR A 96 6.04 5.79 -4.13
CA TYR A 96 6.91 6.76 -3.47
C TYR A 96 7.34 6.31 -2.07
N VAL A 97 6.40 5.86 -1.25
CA VAL A 97 6.65 5.48 0.16
C VAL A 97 7.58 4.27 0.25
N VAL A 98 7.41 3.26 -0.62
CA VAL A 98 8.16 2.00 -0.52
C VAL A 98 9.47 1.96 -1.30
N ARG A 99 9.72 2.91 -2.21
CA ARG A 99 10.80 2.85 -3.22
C ARG A 99 12.21 2.63 -2.67
N GLN A 100 12.49 3.11 -1.46
CA GLN A 100 13.81 3.06 -0.83
C GLN A 100 13.91 2.05 0.33
N LEU A 101 12.82 1.32 0.62
CA LEU A 101 12.79 0.39 1.73
C LEU A 101 13.48 -0.92 1.34
N SER A 102 14.32 -1.45 2.25
CA SER A 102 14.97 -2.74 2.03
C SER A 102 13.97 -3.89 2.11
N PRO A 103 14.26 -5.05 1.49
CA PRO A 103 13.41 -6.24 1.60
C PRO A 103 13.19 -6.69 3.06
N ALA A 104 14.19 -6.52 3.93
CA ALA A 104 14.04 -6.83 5.35
C ALA A 104 13.04 -5.89 6.02
N TYR A 105 13.12 -4.60 5.72
CA TYR A 105 12.22 -3.59 6.26
C TYR A 105 10.78 -3.79 5.80
N LEU A 106 10.57 -4.16 4.53
CA LEU A 106 9.24 -4.49 4.00
C LEU A 106 8.64 -5.72 4.70
N ARG A 107 9.45 -6.75 5.00
CA ARG A 107 8.98 -7.94 5.75
C ARG A 107 8.52 -7.58 7.16
N GLU A 108 9.27 -6.74 7.87
CA GLU A 108 8.91 -6.30 9.22
C GLU A 108 7.61 -5.49 9.24
N ILE A 109 7.43 -4.56 8.28
CA ILE A 109 6.20 -3.79 8.12
C ILE A 109 5.01 -4.73 7.82
N ALA A 110 5.18 -5.67 6.90
CA ALA A 110 4.15 -6.65 6.55
C ALA A 110 3.75 -7.50 7.77
N GLY A 111 4.74 -8.00 8.52
CA GLY A 111 4.52 -8.75 9.76
C GLY A 111 3.79 -7.94 10.83
N TYR A 112 4.15 -6.67 10.99
CA TYR A 112 3.50 -5.76 11.93
C TYR A 112 1.99 -5.62 11.64
N PHE A 113 1.63 -5.29 10.41
CA PHE A 113 0.22 -5.12 10.07
C PHE A 113 -0.57 -6.43 10.04
N ALA A 114 0.06 -7.55 9.72
CA ALA A 114 -0.58 -8.86 9.77
C ALA A 114 -1.02 -9.26 11.18
N GLN A 115 -0.31 -8.78 12.21
CA GLN A 115 -0.61 -9.05 13.63
C GLN A 115 -1.62 -8.07 14.24
N GLN A 116 -2.03 -7.03 13.50
CA GLN A 116 -3.01 -6.08 14.03
C GLN A 116 -4.41 -6.70 13.98
N ASP A 117 -5.04 -6.74 15.15
CA ASP A 117 -6.44 -7.15 15.30
C ASP A 117 -7.29 -5.95 15.70
N VAL A 118 -8.00 -5.39 14.73
CA VAL A 118 -8.89 -4.23 14.92
C VAL A 118 -10.25 -4.52 14.32
N PRO A 119 -11.33 -4.02 14.92
CA PRO A 119 -12.69 -4.22 14.42
C PRO A 119 -12.85 -3.75 12.97
N TYR A 120 -13.76 -4.38 12.25
CA TYR A 120 -14.15 -3.91 10.92
C TYR A 120 -15.22 -2.83 11.05
N SER A 121 -15.07 -1.75 10.29
CA SER A 121 -16.09 -0.71 10.21
C SER A 121 -17.33 -1.24 9.50
N LYS A 122 -18.51 -0.79 9.92
CA LYS A 122 -19.74 -1.04 9.18
C LYS A 122 -19.68 -0.29 7.85
N LEU A 123 -19.89 -1.01 6.76
CA LEU A 123 -19.82 -0.48 5.41
C LEU A 123 -21.21 -0.23 4.84
N PRO A 124 -21.37 0.74 3.92
CA PRO A 124 -22.61 0.91 3.17
C PRO A 124 -22.94 -0.34 2.36
N VAL A 125 -24.19 -0.78 2.41
CA VAL A 125 -24.68 -1.86 1.55
C VAL A 125 -24.95 -1.31 0.16
N PRO A 126 -24.37 -1.90 -0.91
CA PRO A 126 -24.59 -1.41 -2.26
C PRO A 126 -26.05 -1.60 -2.72
N ALA A 127 -26.62 -0.57 -3.34
CA ALA A 127 -27.97 -0.60 -3.89
C ALA A 127 -27.97 -1.29 -5.27
N VAL A 128 -28.12 -2.60 -5.28
CA VAL A 128 -28.20 -3.42 -6.50
C VAL A 128 -29.43 -4.34 -6.48
N SER A 129 -29.79 -4.89 -7.63
CA SER A 129 -30.93 -5.81 -7.72
C SER A 129 -30.66 -7.15 -7.03
N ALA A 130 -31.74 -7.82 -6.59
CA ALA A 130 -31.63 -9.17 -6.05
C ALA A 130 -31.04 -10.19 -7.05
N GLU A 131 -31.24 -9.97 -8.34
CA GLU A 131 -30.62 -10.78 -9.39
C GLU A 131 -29.11 -10.60 -9.44
N THR A 132 -28.62 -9.37 -9.32
CA THR A 132 -27.19 -9.06 -9.21
C THR A 132 -26.57 -9.76 -7.99
N LEU A 133 -27.24 -9.72 -6.84
CA LEU A 133 -26.76 -10.41 -5.63
C LEU A 133 -26.71 -11.92 -5.81
N ARG A 134 -27.76 -12.54 -6.39
CA ARG A 134 -27.76 -13.99 -6.69
C ARG A 134 -26.62 -14.39 -7.65
N ARG A 135 -26.36 -13.58 -8.67
CA ARG A 135 -25.20 -13.80 -9.57
C ARG A 135 -23.88 -13.69 -8.82
N GLY A 136 -23.75 -12.72 -7.93
CA GLY A 136 -22.58 -12.56 -7.05
C GLY A 136 -22.37 -13.79 -6.18
N GLU A 137 -23.40 -14.25 -5.48
CA GLU A 137 -23.38 -15.48 -4.68
C GLU A 137 -22.92 -16.69 -5.50
N GLN A 138 -23.51 -16.90 -6.66
CA GLN A 138 -23.14 -18.01 -7.54
C GLN A 138 -21.65 -17.97 -7.87
N LEU A 139 -21.11 -16.81 -8.27
CA LEU A 139 -19.70 -16.67 -8.62
C LEU A 139 -18.78 -16.87 -7.41
N VAL A 140 -19.12 -16.28 -6.28
CA VAL A 140 -18.31 -16.37 -5.06
C VAL A 140 -18.27 -17.80 -4.53
N MET A 141 -19.41 -18.47 -4.47
CA MET A 141 -19.53 -19.79 -3.83
C MET A 141 -19.25 -20.95 -4.79
N ARG A 142 -19.52 -20.81 -6.10
CA ARG A 142 -19.48 -21.93 -7.07
C ARG A 142 -18.67 -21.61 -8.34
N GLY A 143 -18.38 -20.33 -8.61
CA GLY A 143 -17.72 -19.92 -9.84
C GLY A 143 -18.61 -20.01 -11.08
N ASP A 144 -17.96 -20.05 -12.25
CA ASP A 144 -18.59 -20.24 -13.55
C ASP A 144 -17.67 -21.09 -14.43
N SER A 145 -17.95 -22.40 -14.48
CA SER A 145 -17.13 -23.36 -15.21
C SER A 145 -17.14 -23.12 -16.72
N THR A 146 -18.25 -22.58 -17.27
CA THR A 146 -18.36 -22.29 -18.71
C THR A 146 -17.40 -21.20 -19.16
N ARG A 147 -16.99 -20.34 -18.24
CA ARG A 147 -16.02 -19.25 -18.46
C ARG A 147 -14.67 -19.54 -17.80
N GLY A 148 -14.51 -20.67 -17.12
CA GLY A 148 -13.31 -21.03 -16.37
C GLY A 148 -13.04 -20.08 -15.19
N VAL A 149 -14.08 -19.48 -14.59
CA VAL A 149 -13.98 -18.66 -13.38
C VAL A 149 -14.14 -19.58 -12.18
N PRO A 150 -13.09 -19.80 -11.36
CA PRO A 150 -13.21 -20.59 -10.13
C PRO A 150 -14.06 -19.86 -9.09
N SER A 151 -14.58 -20.60 -8.11
CA SER A 151 -15.23 -19.97 -6.96
C SER A 151 -14.19 -19.16 -6.14
N CYS A 152 -14.61 -18.04 -5.54
CA CYS A 152 -13.70 -17.24 -4.69
C CYS A 152 -13.31 -18.03 -3.43
N VAL A 153 -14.24 -18.82 -2.87
CA VAL A 153 -14.00 -19.64 -1.67
C VAL A 153 -12.91 -20.69 -1.88
N SER A 154 -12.70 -21.19 -3.11
CA SER A 154 -11.67 -22.20 -3.38
C SER A 154 -10.23 -21.71 -3.14
N CYS A 155 -10.01 -20.40 -3.21
CA CYS A 155 -8.67 -19.80 -2.98
C CYS A 155 -8.65 -18.89 -1.74
N HIS A 156 -9.71 -18.12 -1.51
CA HIS A 156 -9.77 -17.16 -0.41
C HIS A 156 -10.31 -17.73 0.91
N GLY A 157 -10.47 -19.07 0.97
CA GLY A 157 -10.96 -19.82 2.13
C GLY A 157 -12.49 -19.84 2.25
N ALA A 158 -13.01 -20.88 2.89
CA ALA A 158 -14.45 -21.13 2.99
C ALA A 158 -15.23 -19.98 3.65
N ARG A 159 -14.60 -19.23 4.56
CA ARG A 159 -15.17 -18.04 5.23
C ARG A 159 -14.82 -16.74 4.51
N LEU A 160 -14.04 -16.79 3.42
CA LEU A 160 -13.53 -15.61 2.70
C LEU A 160 -12.70 -14.65 3.59
N THR A 161 -12.16 -15.15 4.69
CA THR A 161 -11.26 -14.40 5.59
C THR A 161 -9.80 -14.45 5.15
N GLY A 162 -9.50 -15.23 4.11
CA GLY A 162 -8.16 -15.48 3.59
C GLY A 162 -7.59 -16.81 4.04
N VAL A 163 -6.42 -17.15 3.50
CA VAL A 163 -5.64 -18.34 3.85
C VAL A 163 -4.16 -17.97 3.94
N GLU A 164 -3.50 -18.35 5.03
CA GLU A 164 -2.05 -18.15 5.18
C GLU A 164 -1.26 -18.95 4.13
N PRO A 165 -0.09 -18.45 3.71
CA PRO A 165 0.49 -17.14 4.06
C PRO A 165 0.17 -16.03 3.06
N MET A 166 -0.57 -16.31 1.97
CA MET A 166 -0.60 -15.44 0.77
C MET A 166 -2.00 -15.00 0.33
N MET A 167 -3.06 -15.68 0.72
CA MET A 167 -4.41 -15.41 0.22
C MET A 167 -5.13 -14.40 1.11
N PRO A 168 -5.43 -13.18 0.62
CA PRO A 168 -6.10 -12.17 1.44
C PRO A 168 -7.58 -12.50 1.65
N GLY A 169 -8.13 -12.08 2.78
CA GLY A 169 -9.57 -12.05 3.00
C GLY A 169 -10.29 -11.05 2.09
N LEU A 170 -11.52 -11.39 1.74
CA LEU A 170 -12.40 -10.59 0.87
C LEU A 170 -13.56 -9.95 1.66
N MET A 171 -13.88 -10.47 2.84
CA MET A 171 -14.94 -9.93 3.70
C MET A 171 -14.53 -8.61 4.35
N GLY A 172 -15.52 -7.76 4.65
CA GLY A 172 -15.29 -6.47 5.30
C GLY A 172 -14.59 -5.43 4.44
N LEU A 173 -14.59 -5.61 3.12
CA LEU A 173 -14.08 -4.64 2.15
C LEU A 173 -15.24 -3.93 1.46
N SER A 174 -15.08 -2.62 1.17
CA SER A 174 -16.13 -1.85 0.52
C SER A 174 -16.37 -2.30 -0.93
N TYR A 175 -17.60 -2.11 -1.39
CA TYR A 175 -17.97 -2.38 -2.79
C TYR A 175 -17.02 -1.71 -3.78
N ASP A 176 -16.77 -0.42 -3.59
CA ASP A 176 -15.94 0.38 -4.50
C ASP A 176 -14.49 -0.10 -4.51
N TYR A 177 -13.95 -0.49 -3.34
CA TYR A 177 -12.61 -1.05 -3.28
C TYR A 177 -12.53 -2.39 -4.02
N LEU A 178 -13.45 -3.32 -3.75
CA LEU A 178 -13.48 -4.64 -4.41
C LEU A 178 -13.59 -4.49 -5.94
N ASN A 179 -14.53 -3.66 -6.39
CA ASN A 179 -14.75 -3.37 -7.81
C ASN A 179 -13.49 -2.79 -8.46
N THR A 180 -12.91 -1.75 -7.84
CA THR A 180 -11.68 -1.11 -8.32
C THR A 180 -10.51 -2.10 -8.40
N GLN A 181 -10.36 -3.00 -7.42
CA GLN A 181 -9.29 -4.00 -7.47
C GLN A 181 -9.48 -4.98 -8.63
N LEU A 182 -10.69 -5.50 -8.85
CA LEU A 182 -10.96 -6.42 -9.96
C LEU A 182 -10.76 -5.74 -11.32
N VAL A 183 -11.21 -4.48 -11.48
CA VAL A 183 -10.97 -3.69 -12.69
C VAL A 183 -9.47 -3.42 -12.89
N SER A 184 -8.72 -3.13 -11.83
CA SER A 184 -7.29 -2.82 -11.93
C SER A 184 -6.44 -4.00 -12.43
N TRP A 185 -6.85 -5.24 -12.20
CA TRP A 185 -6.22 -6.40 -12.83
C TRP A 185 -6.51 -6.48 -14.33
N ARG A 186 -7.73 -6.14 -14.77
CA ARG A 186 -8.08 -6.11 -16.20
C ARG A 186 -7.35 -5.02 -16.96
N THR A 187 -7.14 -3.87 -16.33
CA THR A 187 -6.44 -2.70 -16.89
C THR A 187 -4.92 -2.73 -16.71
N ARG A 188 -4.38 -3.82 -16.13
CA ARG A 188 -2.95 -3.99 -15.84
C ARG A 188 -2.35 -2.95 -14.91
N GLN A 189 -3.16 -2.27 -14.11
CA GLN A 189 -2.68 -1.42 -13.02
C GLN A 189 -2.22 -2.24 -11.81
N ARG A 190 -2.70 -3.49 -11.72
CA ARG A 190 -2.20 -4.53 -10.82
C ARG A 190 -1.70 -5.71 -11.64
N ALA A 191 -0.54 -6.25 -11.25
CA ALA A 191 0.11 -7.35 -11.96
C ALA A 191 0.32 -7.01 -13.45
N ALA A 192 1.07 -5.92 -13.69
CA ALA A 192 1.31 -5.39 -15.05
C ALA A 192 2.05 -6.39 -15.95
N GLU A 193 2.84 -7.29 -15.36
CA GLU A 193 3.60 -8.32 -16.07
C GLU A 193 3.22 -9.71 -15.58
N GLY A 194 2.89 -10.59 -16.51
CA GLY A 194 2.66 -12.02 -16.26
C GLY A 194 1.20 -12.43 -16.01
N PRO A 195 0.93 -13.73 -16.11
CA PRO A 195 -0.37 -14.32 -15.86
C PRO A 195 -0.56 -14.58 -14.36
N TYR A 196 -0.81 -13.54 -13.58
CA TYR A 196 -1.15 -13.69 -12.17
C TYR A 196 -2.56 -14.24 -11.99
N CYS A 197 -2.76 -15.07 -10.96
CA CYS A 197 -4.04 -15.73 -10.65
C CYS A 197 -5.25 -14.81 -10.77
N MET A 198 -5.24 -13.68 -10.03
CA MET A 198 -6.38 -12.76 -10.05
C MET A 198 -6.51 -11.98 -11.35
N GLY A 199 -5.41 -11.78 -12.08
CA GLY A 199 -5.44 -11.20 -13.42
C GLY A 199 -6.19 -12.12 -14.40
N VAL A 200 -5.93 -13.42 -14.36
CA VAL A 200 -6.64 -14.43 -15.16
C VAL A 200 -8.11 -14.48 -14.78
N VAL A 201 -8.44 -14.54 -13.49
CA VAL A 201 -9.82 -14.56 -12.98
C VAL A 201 -10.59 -13.32 -13.43
N ALA A 202 -10.04 -12.12 -13.19
CA ALA A 202 -10.70 -10.86 -13.53
C ALA A 202 -10.95 -10.71 -15.04
N ASN A 203 -10.03 -11.19 -15.89
CA ASN A 203 -10.20 -11.15 -17.35
C ASN A 203 -11.23 -12.15 -17.86
N ARG A 204 -11.53 -13.23 -17.13
CA ARG A 204 -12.59 -14.19 -17.46
C ARG A 204 -13.98 -13.73 -17.02
N MET A 205 -14.08 -12.78 -16.09
CA MET A 205 -15.34 -12.20 -15.63
C MET A 205 -15.86 -11.16 -16.62
N ARG A 206 -17.19 -11.03 -16.70
CA ARG A 206 -17.84 -9.87 -17.34
C ARG A 206 -17.78 -8.68 -16.40
N GLU A 207 -18.03 -7.49 -16.91
CA GLU A 207 -18.16 -6.30 -16.08
C GLU A 207 -19.31 -6.42 -15.06
N SER A 208 -20.45 -6.96 -15.52
CA SER A 208 -21.58 -7.28 -14.65
C SER A 208 -21.25 -8.33 -13.57
N ASP A 209 -20.35 -9.28 -13.86
CA ASP A 209 -19.88 -10.26 -12.88
C ASP A 209 -19.00 -9.60 -11.80
N ILE A 210 -18.16 -8.65 -12.19
CA ILE A 210 -17.34 -7.86 -11.24
C ILE A 210 -18.25 -7.06 -10.30
N THR A 211 -19.24 -6.36 -10.87
CA THR A 211 -20.27 -5.65 -10.09
C THR A 211 -20.99 -6.60 -9.12
N ALA A 212 -21.42 -7.76 -9.60
CA ALA A 212 -22.16 -8.74 -8.82
C ALA A 212 -21.35 -9.31 -7.64
N VAL A 213 -20.10 -9.72 -7.90
CA VAL A 213 -19.20 -10.25 -6.87
C VAL A 213 -18.88 -9.20 -5.83
N SER A 214 -18.54 -7.97 -6.26
CA SER A 214 -18.23 -6.87 -5.35
C SER A 214 -19.43 -6.49 -4.48
N ALA A 215 -20.63 -6.47 -5.08
CA ALA A 215 -21.86 -6.16 -4.35
C ALA A 215 -22.21 -7.26 -3.34
N TRP A 216 -22.11 -8.53 -3.72
CA TRP A 216 -22.41 -9.63 -2.83
C TRP A 216 -21.45 -9.66 -1.64
N LEU A 217 -20.14 -9.54 -1.86
CA LEU A 217 -19.14 -9.51 -0.78
C LEU A 217 -19.36 -8.33 0.17
N ALA A 218 -19.63 -7.14 -0.35
CA ALA A 218 -19.84 -5.95 0.47
C ALA A 218 -21.20 -5.91 1.20
N SER A 219 -22.19 -6.74 0.78
CA SER A 219 -23.49 -6.82 1.43
C SER A 219 -23.52 -7.76 2.63
N HIS A 220 -22.44 -8.51 2.87
CA HIS A 220 -22.36 -9.47 3.99
C HIS A 220 -21.51 -8.90 5.12
N GLU A 221 -21.98 -9.08 6.35
CA GLU A 221 -21.20 -8.75 7.54
C GLU A 221 -19.98 -9.68 7.66
N PRO A 222 -18.82 -9.13 8.04
CA PRO A 222 -17.66 -9.94 8.34
C PRO A 222 -17.97 -10.91 9.49
N PRO A 223 -17.48 -12.16 9.43
CA PRO A 223 -17.59 -13.07 10.56
C PRO A 223 -16.83 -12.51 11.78
N ALA A 224 -17.22 -12.94 12.99
CA ALA A 224 -16.60 -12.45 14.23
C ALA A 224 -15.08 -12.73 14.27
N ASP A 225 -14.65 -13.89 13.75
CA ASP A 225 -13.24 -14.23 13.57
C ASP A 225 -12.83 -13.98 12.11
N MET A 226 -12.04 -12.94 11.90
CA MET A 226 -11.54 -12.52 10.61
C MET A 226 -10.09 -12.96 10.33
N HIS A 227 -9.50 -13.76 11.22
CA HIS A 227 -8.18 -14.30 10.97
C HIS A 227 -8.16 -15.20 9.73
N PRO A 228 -7.12 -15.11 8.90
CA PRO A 228 -6.92 -16.03 7.80
C PRO A 228 -6.89 -17.47 8.29
N ALA A 229 -7.47 -18.38 7.51
CA ALA A 229 -7.38 -19.81 7.80
C ALA A 229 -5.91 -20.28 7.67
N PRO A 230 -5.49 -21.32 8.40
CA PRO A 230 -4.15 -21.88 8.23
C PRO A 230 -3.95 -22.46 6.82
N ALA A 231 -2.72 -22.54 6.35
CA ALA A 231 -2.38 -23.07 5.02
C ALA A 231 -2.94 -24.50 4.79
N SER A 232 -3.06 -25.31 5.85
CA SER A 232 -3.66 -26.65 5.80
C SER A 232 -5.16 -26.66 5.46
N ALA A 233 -5.83 -25.50 5.55
CA ALA A 233 -7.24 -25.37 5.12
C ALA A 233 -7.39 -25.29 3.60
N GLN A 234 -6.30 -25.09 2.85
CA GLN A 234 -6.28 -25.16 1.39
C GLN A 234 -6.21 -26.64 0.96
N THR A 235 -7.37 -27.25 0.79
CA THR A 235 -7.48 -28.69 0.49
C THR A 235 -7.27 -29.02 -0.97
N GLU A 236 -7.50 -28.06 -1.86
CA GLU A 236 -7.32 -28.23 -3.30
C GLU A 236 -6.10 -27.44 -3.80
N PRO A 237 -5.29 -28.02 -4.71
CA PRO A 237 -4.20 -27.30 -5.31
C PRO A 237 -4.73 -26.13 -6.15
N LEU A 238 -3.96 -25.05 -6.18
CA LEU A 238 -4.27 -23.94 -7.07
C LEU A 238 -4.25 -24.43 -8.54
N PRO A 239 -5.12 -23.90 -9.41
CA PRO A 239 -5.12 -24.24 -10.83
C PRO A 239 -3.73 -24.00 -11.44
N GLY A 240 -3.27 -24.89 -12.33
CA GLY A 240 -1.93 -24.83 -12.92
C GLY A 240 -1.60 -23.51 -13.66
N TRP A 241 -2.62 -22.74 -14.05
CA TRP A 241 -2.46 -21.40 -14.63
C TRP A 241 -2.33 -20.30 -13.55
N CYS A 242 -2.54 -20.63 -12.27
CA CYS A 242 -2.47 -19.69 -11.17
C CYS A 242 -1.02 -19.57 -10.72
N VAL A 243 -0.32 -18.59 -11.24
CA VAL A 243 1.04 -18.30 -10.81
C VAL A 243 0.98 -17.26 -9.70
N MET A 244 1.38 -17.67 -8.50
CA MET A 244 1.66 -16.74 -7.41
C MET A 244 3.01 -16.11 -7.71
N GLY A 245 3.08 -14.76 -7.70
CA GLY A 245 4.36 -14.07 -7.84
C GLY A 245 5.35 -14.60 -6.81
N LYS A 246 6.60 -14.77 -7.17
CA LYS A 246 7.65 -15.17 -6.23
C LYS A 246 7.77 -14.06 -5.19
N SER A 247 7.26 -14.28 -3.98
CA SER A 247 7.67 -13.46 -2.84
C SER A 247 9.15 -13.76 -2.59
N GLY A 248 9.97 -12.75 -2.35
CA GLY A 248 11.40 -12.91 -2.00
C GLY A 248 11.66 -13.60 -0.65
N ALA A 249 10.74 -14.46 -0.21
CA ALA A 249 10.78 -15.20 1.04
C ALA A 249 11.55 -16.53 0.94
N GLY A 250 12.55 -16.62 0.06
CA GLY A 250 13.31 -17.86 -0.13
C GLY A 250 14.69 -17.63 -0.74
N GLN A 251 15.55 -16.90 -0.06
CA GLN A 251 17.02 -17.04 -0.11
C GLN A 251 17.60 -16.58 1.21
#